data_37edee341bd2030a334b1bbb8973abb0
#
_entry.id   37edee341bd2030a334b1bbb8973abb0
#
_cell.length_a   1.000
_cell.length_b   1.000
_cell.length_c   1.000
_cell.angle_alpha   90.00
_cell.angle_beta   90.00
_cell.angle_gamma   90.00
#
_symmetry.space_group_name_H-M   'P 1'
#
loop_
_entity.id
_entity.type
_entity.pdbx_description
1 polymer ?
#
loop_
_entity_poly.entity_id
_entity_poly.type
_entity_poly.pdbx_seq_one_letter_code
_entity_poly.pdbx_strand_id
1 'polypeptide(L)'
;MPRRPISKCDHKFVCLSSSPHAAVAGFRRQSQRQRLAAIKADNRSFPREDKLFLEEDDSAFPAPLLLPGDDLAGDPEDPQSFQKWLDGEHRNLVTEKQKTVYLVPSPQTDADVDFMRSWTTPKCPGNEPSIEPPSTKDVQDYLTAFYHGLPVKMMPPSTLRFIPWEEPKRRSQKKIGPQYLGLKFGNECVRIRSRTLSNGVYGGQVNLDDLLDTAISILPKDAYALLILVDFDLYEDEDDEFVCGRAYGGSRVAVVSSARYNPRLDIPQGVERLHAWPASHCEKYLSACSSTEPSAKRRKGSQANSRGSQNSTSELNGPVKDAVSVYRSLPEVDSSPSLLSALWLGRVCRTASHELGHCFGIAHCVYYACSMQGTASICEDARQPPYLCPVDLAKLLCATSTSASQRYQALLEFCERLGNIDTHFFGPFATWIRSRLGQIKDSI
;
A
#
# COMPACT_ATOMS: atom_id res chain seq x y z
N MET A 1 12.13 -6.80 -20.54
CA MET A 1 13.34 -5.97 -20.77
C MET A 1 13.30 -4.80 -19.81
N PRO A 2 14.36 -4.46 -19.08
CA PRO A 2 14.35 -3.30 -18.20
C PRO A 2 14.05 -2.03 -19.01
N ARG A 3 13.09 -1.25 -18.54
CA ARG A 3 12.72 0.05 -19.11
C ARG A 3 13.94 0.98 -19.03
N ARG A 4 14.25 1.74 -20.09
CA ARG A 4 15.32 2.76 -20.00
C ARG A 4 14.82 3.87 -19.06
N PRO A 5 15.52 4.18 -17.96
CA PRO A 5 15.10 5.26 -17.07
C PRO A 5 15.09 6.59 -17.82
N ILE A 6 14.03 7.36 -17.61
CA ILE A 6 13.96 8.75 -18.11
C ILE A 6 14.79 9.59 -17.15
N SER A 7 16.04 9.79 -17.46
CA SER A 7 17.04 10.41 -16.57
C SER A 7 16.75 11.87 -16.17
N LYS A 8 15.83 12.56 -16.84
CA LYS A 8 15.38 13.93 -16.48
C LYS A 8 13.93 14.13 -16.88
N CYS A 9 13.06 14.32 -15.89
CA CYS A 9 11.67 14.68 -16.10
C CYS A 9 11.34 15.98 -15.35
N ASP A 10 10.64 16.87 -15.99
CA ASP A 10 10.21 18.15 -15.39
C ASP A 10 8.84 18.04 -14.71
N HIS A 11 8.14 16.89 -14.84
CA HIS A 11 6.80 16.60 -14.29
C HIS A 11 5.80 17.76 -14.49
N LYS A 12 5.94 18.49 -15.61
CA LYS A 12 5.19 19.72 -15.85
C LYS A 12 3.69 19.46 -16.03
N PHE A 13 3.37 18.32 -16.65
CA PHE A 13 2.00 17.96 -16.97
C PHE A 13 1.63 16.63 -16.28
N VAL A 14 0.46 16.61 -15.68
CA VAL A 14 -0.11 15.46 -14.99
C VAL A 14 -1.32 14.95 -15.77
N CYS A 15 -1.36 13.67 -16.11
CA CYS A 15 -2.48 13.01 -16.75
C CYS A 15 -3.43 12.48 -15.67
N LEU A 16 -4.63 13.03 -15.56
CA LEU A 16 -5.63 12.62 -14.56
C LEU A 16 -6.59 11.56 -15.09
N SER A 17 -6.60 11.34 -16.41
CA SER A 17 -7.37 10.27 -17.08
C SER A 17 -6.62 8.94 -17.08
N SER A 18 -7.32 7.87 -17.50
CA SER A 18 -6.68 6.55 -17.66
C SER A 18 -5.47 6.62 -18.60
N SER A 19 -4.44 5.83 -18.30
CA SER A 19 -3.26 5.72 -19.17
C SER A 19 -3.63 5.20 -20.55
N PRO A 20 -2.85 5.50 -21.58
CA PRO A 20 -3.08 4.94 -22.94
C PRO A 20 -3.09 3.42 -22.96
N HIS A 21 -2.31 2.77 -22.07
CA HIS A 21 -2.23 1.32 -21.98
C HIS A 21 -3.47 0.69 -21.32
N ALA A 22 -4.21 1.41 -20.49
CA ALA A 22 -5.37 0.86 -19.78
C ALA A 22 -6.40 0.21 -20.74
N ALA A 23 -6.66 0.84 -21.88
CA ALA A 23 -7.58 0.28 -22.90
C ALA A 23 -7.01 -0.99 -23.55
N VAL A 24 -5.70 -1.09 -23.75
CA VAL A 24 -5.01 -2.27 -24.29
C VAL A 24 -5.09 -3.43 -23.30
N ALA A 25 -4.95 -3.13 -22.01
CA ALA A 25 -5.11 -4.09 -20.92
C ALA A 25 -6.56 -4.49 -20.64
N GLY A 26 -7.54 -3.94 -21.38
CA GLY A 26 -8.95 -4.24 -21.19
C GLY A 26 -9.62 -3.48 -20.05
N PHE A 27 -8.87 -2.64 -19.34
CA PHE A 27 -9.42 -1.83 -18.25
C PHE A 27 -10.27 -0.68 -18.80
N ARG A 28 -11.49 -0.57 -18.29
CA ARG A 28 -12.40 0.54 -18.57
C ARG A 28 -12.77 1.24 -17.28
N ARG A 29 -12.28 2.47 -17.13
CA ARG A 29 -12.68 3.32 -15.99
C ARG A 29 -14.20 3.44 -15.98
N GLN A 30 -14.81 3.29 -14.82
CA GLN A 30 -16.23 3.55 -14.62
C GLN A 30 -16.59 4.98 -15.03
N SER A 31 -17.78 5.15 -15.66
CA SER A 31 -18.27 6.48 -16.04
C SER A 31 -18.43 7.36 -14.79
N GLN A 32 -18.39 8.67 -14.97
CA GLN A 32 -18.60 9.65 -13.86
C GLN A 32 -19.90 9.34 -13.09
N ARG A 33 -20.99 9.06 -13.80
CA ARG A 33 -22.27 8.70 -13.17
C ARG A 33 -22.16 7.45 -12.29
N GLN A 34 -21.41 6.45 -12.72
CA GLN A 34 -21.19 5.21 -11.94
C GLN A 34 -20.31 5.49 -10.72
N ARG A 35 -19.26 6.30 -10.86
CA ARG A 35 -18.40 6.67 -9.75
C ARG A 35 -19.17 7.47 -8.69
N LEU A 36 -19.98 8.46 -9.09
CA LEU A 36 -20.84 9.21 -8.20
C LEU A 36 -21.92 8.35 -7.52
N ALA A 37 -22.45 7.36 -8.23
CA ALA A 37 -23.37 6.39 -7.65
C ALA A 37 -22.67 5.48 -6.63
N ALA A 38 -21.41 5.11 -6.88
CA ALA A 38 -20.65 4.22 -6.01
C ALA A 38 -20.34 4.80 -4.62
N ILE A 39 -20.37 6.13 -4.48
CA ILE A 39 -20.16 6.84 -3.20
C ILE A 39 -21.41 6.83 -2.33
N LYS A 40 -22.59 6.56 -2.90
CA LYS A 40 -23.90 6.68 -2.23
C LYS A 40 -24.40 5.33 -1.73
N ALA A 41 -25.23 5.38 -0.69
CA ALA A 41 -25.99 4.24 -0.22
C ALA A 41 -27.39 4.70 0.20
N ASP A 42 -28.40 3.83 0.00
CA ASP A 42 -29.82 4.18 0.14
C ASP A 42 -30.22 4.63 1.56
N ASN A 43 -29.64 3.99 2.58
CA ASN A 43 -30.01 4.23 3.98
C ASN A 43 -28.90 4.90 4.79
N ARG A 44 -27.92 5.54 4.13
CA ARG A 44 -26.81 6.23 4.78
C ARG A 44 -26.60 7.60 4.16
N SER A 45 -26.53 8.59 5.01
CA SER A 45 -26.21 9.97 4.62
C SER A 45 -25.09 10.49 5.50
N PHE A 46 -24.13 11.14 4.90
CA PHE A 46 -23.07 11.84 5.61
C PHE A 46 -23.51 13.26 5.96
N PRO A 47 -22.95 13.88 7.02
CA PRO A 47 -23.08 15.31 7.28
C PRO A 47 -22.70 16.14 6.03
N ARG A 48 -23.21 17.38 5.93
CA ARG A 48 -22.94 18.25 4.77
C ARG A 48 -21.43 18.44 4.55
N GLU A 49 -20.69 18.66 5.61
CA GLU A 49 -19.24 18.85 5.55
C GLU A 49 -18.51 17.62 4.98
N ASP A 50 -18.86 16.41 5.45
CA ASP A 50 -18.26 15.19 4.94
C ASP A 50 -18.61 14.93 3.47
N LYS A 51 -19.82 15.32 3.02
CA LYS A 51 -20.21 15.20 1.60
C LYS A 51 -19.27 15.95 0.66
N LEU A 52 -18.76 17.12 1.06
CA LEU A 52 -17.78 17.87 0.27
C LEU A 52 -16.48 17.10 0.07
N PHE A 53 -16.04 16.33 1.08
CA PHE A 53 -14.87 15.46 0.94
C PHE A 53 -15.12 14.25 0.04
N LEU A 54 -16.36 13.84 -0.10
CA LEU A 54 -16.78 12.72 -0.93
C LEU A 54 -17.16 13.13 -2.36
N GLU A 55 -17.10 14.42 -2.69
CA GLU A 55 -17.32 14.89 -4.05
C GLU A 55 -16.21 14.44 -4.99
N GLU A 56 -16.63 14.13 -6.22
CA GLU A 56 -15.69 13.75 -7.28
C GLU A 56 -14.85 14.96 -7.68
N ASP A 57 -13.54 14.78 -7.67
CA ASP A 57 -12.58 15.76 -8.12
C ASP A 57 -11.39 15.02 -8.76
N ASP A 58 -11.35 14.97 -10.07
CA ASP A 58 -10.25 14.32 -10.80
C ASP A 58 -8.90 14.99 -10.50
N SER A 59 -8.86 16.27 -10.09
CA SER A 59 -7.62 16.94 -9.70
C SER A 59 -7.03 16.41 -8.38
N ALA A 60 -7.88 15.80 -7.55
CA ALA A 60 -7.50 15.15 -6.30
C ALA A 60 -7.39 13.61 -6.44
N PHE A 61 -8.26 13.01 -7.29
CA PHE A 61 -8.42 11.57 -7.42
C PHE A 61 -8.33 11.12 -8.89
N PRO A 62 -7.11 11.02 -9.46
CA PRO A 62 -6.94 10.61 -10.85
C PRO A 62 -7.40 9.16 -11.08
N ALA A 63 -7.48 8.78 -12.35
CA ALA A 63 -7.78 7.40 -12.74
C ALA A 63 -6.72 6.42 -12.23
N PRO A 64 -7.07 5.14 -12.01
CA PRO A 64 -6.09 4.09 -11.77
C PRO A 64 -5.04 4.08 -12.88
N LEU A 65 -3.77 3.93 -12.50
CA LEU A 65 -2.66 3.89 -13.43
C LEU A 65 -2.32 2.44 -13.78
N LEU A 66 -2.41 2.12 -15.06
CA LEU A 66 -2.04 0.83 -15.61
C LEU A 66 -0.99 1.06 -16.70
N LEU A 67 0.15 0.43 -16.57
CA LEU A 67 1.28 0.53 -17.49
C LEU A 67 1.60 -0.83 -18.11
N PRO A 68 2.30 -0.86 -19.27
CA PRO A 68 2.78 -2.10 -19.85
C PRO A 68 3.65 -2.89 -18.86
N GLY A 69 3.31 -4.16 -18.67
CA GLY A 69 4.01 -5.06 -17.73
C GLY A 69 3.50 -4.98 -16.29
N ASP A 70 2.40 -4.29 -16.02
CA ASP A 70 1.68 -4.40 -14.76
C ASP A 70 0.85 -5.68 -14.77
N ASP A 71 1.02 -6.52 -13.75
CA ASP A 71 0.42 -7.86 -13.75
C ASP A 71 -1.09 -7.82 -13.52
N LEU A 72 -1.60 -6.85 -12.77
CA LEU A 72 -3.03 -6.66 -12.55
C LEU A 72 -3.80 -6.09 -13.76
N ALA A 73 -3.11 -5.77 -14.84
CA ALA A 73 -3.78 -5.30 -16.07
C ALA A 73 -4.70 -6.35 -16.69
N GLY A 74 -4.50 -7.62 -16.41
CA GLY A 74 -5.20 -8.75 -17.01
C GLY A 74 -6.40 -9.30 -16.24
N ASP A 75 -6.57 -8.97 -14.97
CA ASP A 75 -7.63 -9.52 -14.11
C ASP A 75 -8.44 -8.39 -13.43
N PRO A 76 -9.45 -7.84 -14.12
CA PRO A 76 -10.26 -6.76 -13.59
C PRO A 76 -11.13 -7.26 -12.45
N GLU A 77 -10.91 -6.73 -11.26
CA GLU A 77 -11.75 -6.99 -10.10
C GLU A 77 -13.14 -6.34 -10.22
N ASP A 78 -14.13 -6.97 -9.59
CA ASP A 78 -15.50 -6.43 -9.53
C ASP A 78 -15.57 -5.14 -8.72
N PRO A 79 -16.16 -4.06 -9.26
CA PRO A 79 -16.33 -2.82 -8.52
C PRO A 79 -17.13 -2.99 -7.23
N GLN A 80 -16.57 -2.58 -6.10
CA GLN A 80 -17.26 -2.58 -4.81
C GLN A 80 -17.71 -1.16 -4.44
N SER A 81 -18.97 -0.81 -4.70
CA SER A 81 -19.57 0.46 -4.24
C SER A 81 -19.74 0.51 -2.71
N PHE A 82 -20.01 1.71 -2.20
CA PHE A 82 -20.34 1.88 -0.78
C PHE A 82 -21.59 1.06 -0.38
N GLN A 83 -22.64 1.02 -1.24
CA GLN A 83 -23.81 0.18 -1.00
C GLN A 83 -23.44 -1.32 -0.98
N LYS A 84 -22.71 -1.82 -2.02
CA LYS A 84 -22.28 -3.22 -2.06
C LYS A 84 -21.43 -3.61 -0.84
N TRP A 85 -20.61 -2.69 -0.32
CA TRP A 85 -19.86 -2.90 0.90
C TRP A 85 -20.76 -2.93 2.16
N LEU A 86 -21.78 -2.05 2.25
CA LEU A 86 -22.75 -2.07 3.36
C LEU A 86 -23.54 -3.36 3.41
N ASP A 87 -23.93 -3.88 2.26
CA ASP A 87 -24.74 -5.10 2.11
C ASP A 87 -23.92 -6.39 2.24
N GLY A 88 -22.60 -6.27 2.38
CA GLY A 88 -21.70 -7.42 2.48
C GLY A 88 -21.95 -8.26 3.73
N GLU A 89 -22.48 -9.49 3.55
CA GLU A 89 -22.85 -10.42 4.64
C GLU A 89 -21.67 -10.82 5.53
N HIS A 90 -20.46 -10.85 4.96
CA HIS A 90 -19.25 -11.27 5.67
C HIS A 90 -18.42 -10.12 6.24
N ARG A 91 -18.96 -8.90 6.18
CA ARG A 91 -18.26 -7.73 6.71
C ARG A 91 -18.37 -7.69 8.24
N ASN A 92 -17.20 -7.67 8.90
CA ASN A 92 -17.14 -7.47 10.33
C ASN A 92 -17.56 -6.03 10.69
N LEU A 93 -18.47 -5.88 11.64
CA LEU A 93 -18.91 -4.58 12.14
C LEU A 93 -17.98 -4.12 13.27
N VAL A 94 -17.62 -2.83 13.26
CA VAL A 94 -17.05 -2.19 14.44
C VAL A 94 -18.12 -2.06 15.51
N THR A 95 -17.83 -2.53 16.70
CA THR A 95 -18.77 -2.49 17.85
C THR A 95 -18.07 -1.92 19.08
N GLU A 96 -18.82 -1.47 20.08
CA GLU A 96 -18.22 -0.99 21.34
C GLU A 96 -17.33 -2.02 22.04
N LYS A 97 -17.59 -3.30 21.82
CA LYS A 97 -16.80 -4.40 22.40
C LYS A 97 -15.58 -4.78 21.56
N GLN A 98 -15.61 -4.49 20.27
CA GLN A 98 -14.57 -4.85 19.28
C GLN A 98 -14.32 -3.65 18.38
N LYS A 99 -13.47 -2.73 18.82
CA LYS A 99 -13.11 -1.50 18.11
C LYS A 99 -11.61 -1.18 18.12
N THR A 100 -10.82 -1.96 18.84
CA THR A 100 -9.37 -1.72 18.94
C THR A 100 -8.65 -2.40 17.78
N VAL A 101 -7.83 -1.66 17.06
CA VAL A 101 -6.85 -2.20 16.12
C VAL A 101 -5.56 -2.47 16.90
N TYR A 102 -5.05 -3.70 16.81
CA TYR A 102 -3.80 -4.09 17.45
C TYR A 102 -2.67 -4.16 16.43
N LEU A 103 -1.52 -3.59 16.79
CA LEU A 103 -0.26 -3.72 16.05
C LEU A 103 0.70 -4.58 16.85
N VAL A 104 1.18 -5.66 16.26
CA VAL A 104 2.17 -6.56 16.85
C VAL A 104 3.52 -6.27 16.19
N PRO A 105 4.55 -5.90 16.98
CA PRO A 105 5.91 -5.71 16.46
C PRO A 105 6.48 -7.00 15.88
N SER A 106 7.51 -6.86 15.04
CA SER A 106 8.27 -7.98 14.48
C SER A 106 8.71 -8.96 15.58
N PRO A 107 8.56 -10.28 15.36
CA PRO A 107 8.94 -11.28 16.34
C PRO A 107 10.41 -11.15 16.77
N GLN A 108 10.68 -11.24 18.07
CA GLN A 108 12.04 -11.31 18.57
C GLN A 108 12.69 -12.63 18.16
N THR A 109 14.00 -12.63 18.01
CA THR A 109 14.79 -13.81 17.67
C THR A 109 15.53 -14.31 18.90
N ASP A 110 15.34 -15.58 19.28
CA ASP A 110 16.07 -16.22 20.34
C ASP A 110 17.54 -16.49 19.95
N ALA A 111 18.43 -16.67 20.93
CA ALA A 111 19.85 -16.91 20.70
C ALA A 111 20.10 -18.18 19.85
N ASP A 112 19.29 -19.22 20.03
CA ASP A 112 19.46 -20.50 19.33
C ASP A 112 19.05 -20.43 17.83
N VAL A 113 18.38 -19.35 17.41
CA VAL A 113 18.02 -19.08 16.00
C VAL A 113 18.58 -17.73 15.54
N ASP A 114 19.68 -17.28 16.13
CA ASP A 114 20.29 -15.96 15.88
C ASP A 114 20.68 -15.73 14.40
N PHE A 115 20.89 -16.81 13.63
CA PHE A 115 21.12 -16.73 12.19
C PHE A 115 20.03 -15.97 11.44
N MET A 116 18.79 -15.96 11.95
CA MET A 116 17.66 -15.24 11.37
C MET A 116 17.85 -13.72 11.36
N ARG A 117 18.68 -13.17 12.26
CA ARG A 117 18.98 -11.72 12.26
C ARG A 117 19.59 -11.26 10.93
N SER A 118 20.36 -12.15 10.29
CA SER A 118 20.90 -11.85 8.96
C SER A 118 19.85 -11.83 7.85
N TRP A 119 18.65 -12.37 8.09
CA TRP A 119 17.55 -12.40 7.14
C TRP A 119 16.77 -11.08 7.05
N THR A 120 16.97 -10.18 8.01
CA THR A 120 16.32 -8.85 8.00
C THR A 120 17.13 -7.81 7.23
N THR A 121 18.37 -8.13 6.84
CA THR A 121 19.26 -7.23 6.11
C THR A 121 19.43 -7.72 4.67
N PRO A 122 19.12 -6.89 3.65
CA PRO A 122 19.28 -7.29 2.27
C PRO A 122 20.76 -7.38 1.88
N LYS A 123 21.08 -8.36 1.03
CA LYS A 123 22.41 -8.53 0.43
C LYS A 123 22.58 -7.52 -0.71
N CYS A 124 22.83 -6.25 -0.40
CA CYS A 124 23.06 -5.23 -1.39
C CYS A 124 24.56 -5.17 -1.76
N PRO A 125 24.92 -5.04 -3.04
CA PRO A 125 26.30 -4.78 -3.43
C PRO A 125 26.69 -3.33 -3.05
N GLY A 126 27.82 -3.17 -2.36
CA GLY A 126 28.39 -1.85 -2.02
C GLY A 126 28.45 -1.55 -0.52
N ASN A 127 29.30 -0.56 -0.18
CA ASN A 127 29.48 -0.04 1.19
C ASN A 127 28.58 1.17 1.45
N GLU A 128 27.31 1.07 1.13
CA GLU A 128 26.37 2.16 1.40
C GLU A 128 26.08 2.30 2.89
N PRO A 129 25.88 3.53 3.40
CA PRO A 129 25.56 3.76 4.80
C PRO A 129 24.27 3.05 5.20
N SER A 130 24.21 2.53 6.42
CA SER A 130 22.98 1.90 6.94
C SER A 130 21.82 2.89 6.95
N ILE A 131 20.64 2.42 6.57
CA ILE A 131 19.39 3.16 6.72
C ILE A 131 18.57 2.52 7.84
N GLU A 132 17.92 3.37 8.64
CA GLU A 132 17.11 2.90 9.75
C GLU A 132 15.81 2.28 9.25
N PRO A 133 15.44 1.09 9.73
CA PRO A 133 14.16 0.48 9.39
C PRO A 133 12.99 1.27 9.99
N PRO A 134 11.77 1.10 9.43
CA PRO A 134 10.57 1.74 9.95
C PRO A 134 10.34 1.41 11.44
N SER A 135 10.17 2.44 12.26
CA SER A 135 9.80 2.26 13.65
C SER A 135 8.35 1.77 13.77
N THR A 136 8.13 0.69 14.52
CA THR A 136 6.75 0.20 14.80
C THR A 136 5.88 1.30 15.45
N LYS A 137 6.49 2.19 16.24
CA LYS A 137 5.79 3.31 16.86
C LYS A 137 5.29 4.31 15.81
N ASP A 138 6.10 4.63 14.81
CA ASP A 138 5.71 5.55 13.75
C ASP A 138 4.60 4.94 12.86
N VAL A 139 4.68 3.63 12.61
CA VAL A 139 3.58 2.91 11.92
C VAL A 139 2.30 2.94 12.76
N GLN A 140 2.38 2.72 14.09
CA GLN A 140 1.23 2.86 14.99
C GLN A 140 0.61 4.25 14.93
N ASP A 141 1.42 5.29 14.97
CA ASP A 141 0.97 6.68 14.94
C ASP A 141 0.29 7.02 13.62
N TYR A 142 0.87 6.55 12.50
CA TYR A 142 0.25 6.67 11.18
C TYR A 142 -1.11 5.97 11.13
N LEU A 143 -1.19 4.72 11.59
CA LEU A 143 -2.44 3.95 11.60
C LEU A 143 -3.49 4.60 12.50
N THR A 144 -3.08 5.23 13.62
CA THR A 144 -3.97 6.01 14.50
C THR A 144 -4.58 7.20 13.76
N ALA A 145 -3.80 7.88 12.94
CA ALA A 145 -4.30 8.97 12.09
C ALA A 145 -5.14 8.46 10.92
N PHE A 146 -4.72 7.37 10.26
CA PHE A 146 -5.40 6.83 9.10
C PHE A 146 -6.78 6.23 9.46
N TYR A 147 -6.87 5.50 10.58
CA TYR A 147 -8.09 4.92 11.15
C TYR A 147 -8.65 5.77 12.29
N HIS A 148 -8.56 7.10 12.15
CA HIS A 148 -9.05 8.06 13.15
C HIS A 148 -10.47 7.70 13.59
N GLY A 149 -10.72 7.79 14.90
CA GLY A 149 -11.97 7.33 15.52
C GLY A 149 -11.87 5.95 16.19
N LEU A 150 -10.86 5.15 15.85
CA LEU A 150 -10.58 3.87 16.50
C LEU A 150 -9.28 3.91 17.32
N PRO A 151 -9.23 3.28 18.49
CA PRO A 151 -7.98 3.12 19.22
C PRO A 151 -7.04 2.15 18.49
N VAL A 152 -5.79 2.56 18.25
CA VAL A 152 -4.72 1.69 17.75
C VAL A 152 -3.73 1.45 18.87
N LYS A 153 -3.55 0.20 19.27
CA LYS A 153 -2.70 -0.21 20.39
C LYS A 153 -1.56 -1.11 19.92
N MET A 154 -0.36 -0.85 20.41
CA MET A 154 0.77 -1.73 20.21
C MET A 154 0.77 -2.84 21.25
N MET A 155 0.95 -4.08 20.82
CA MET A 155 1.22 -5.21 21.72
C MET A 155 2.69 -5.17 22.21
N PRO A 156 3.01 -5.79 23.35
CA PRO A 156 4.38 -5.84 23.84
C PRO A 156 5.34 -6.45 22.81
N PRO A 157 6.59 -5.95 22.67
CA PRO A 157 7.57 -6.52 21.73
C PRO A 157 7.89 -8.00 22.00
N SER A 158 7.65 -8.47 23.23
CA SER A 158 7.81 -9.88 23.62
C SER A 158 6.61 -10.78 23.25
N THR A 159 5.60 -10.25 22.57
CA THR A 159 4.38 -11.01 22.20
C THR A 159 4.72 -12.22 21.36
N LEU A 160 5.63 -12.05 20.37
CA LEU A 160 6.06 -13.09 19.45
C LEU A 160 7.58 -13.28 19.54
N ARG A 161 8.04 -14.55 19.52
CA ARG A 161 9.46 -14.87 19.53
C ARG A 161 9.75 -16.12 18.70
N PHE A 162 10.69 -16.01 17.77
CA PHE A 162 11.23 -17.17 17.06
C PHE A 162 12.18 -17.95 17.96
N ILE A 163 11.98 -19.28 17.99
CA ILE A 163 12.78 -20.25 18.74
C ILE A 163 13.08 -21.45 17.81
N PRO A 164 14.03 -22.34 18.17
CA PRO A 164 14.20 -23.58 17.45
C PRO A 164 12.91 -24.40 17.44
N TRP A 165 12.60 -25.04 16.31
CA TRP A 165 11.56 -26.03 16.24
C TRP A 165 12.16 -27.41 16.45
N GLU A 166 11.81 -28.09 17.56
CA GLU A 166 12.26 -29.47 17.85
C GLU A 166 11.41 -30.47 17.07
N GLU A 167 11.98 -31.02 16.01
CA GLU A 167 11.35 -32.19 15.38
C GLU A 167 11.63 -33.47 16.15
N PRO A 168 10.61 -34.36 16.33
CA PRO A 168 10.84 -35.70 16.82
C PRO A 168 11.90 -36.39 15.94
N LYS A 169 12.98 -36.89 16.52
CA LYS A 169 14.10 -37.55 15.83
C LYS A 169 13.59 -38.69 14.96
N ARG A 170 13.30 -38.45 13.68
CA ARG A 170 13.08 -39.47 12.66
C ARG A 170 14.44 -39.88 12.08
N ARG A 171 14.73 -41.21 12.09
CA ARG A 171 15.94 -41.79 11.51
C ARG A 171 16.07 -41.40 10.04
N SER A 172 17.21 -40.76 9.73
CA SER A 172 17.86 -40.53 8.44
C SER A 172 17.01 -40.64 7.16
N GLN A 173 16.56 -39.48 6.69
CA GLN A 173 16.42 -39.21 5.24
C GLN A 173 16.98 -37.79 4.98
N LYS A 174 17.78 -37.65 3.89
CA LYS A 174 18.23 -36.35 3.42
C LYS A 174 16.97 -35.49 3.20
N LYS A 175 16.75 -34.48 4.05
CA LYS A 175 15.57 -33.61 3.99
C LYS A 175 15.70 -32.67 2.80
N ILE A 176 14.97 -32.96 1.74
CA ILE A 176 14.52 -31.93 0.76
C ILE A 176 13.11 -31.59 1.23
N GLY A 177 12.96 -30.48 1.93
CA GLY A 177 11.68 -30.02 2.45
C GLY A 177 11.82 -28.69 3.19
N PRO A 178 10.71 -27.99 3.48
CA PRO A 178 10.75 -26.72 4.19
C PRO A 178 11.46 -26.87 5.55
N GLN A 179 12.22 -25.84 5.91
CA GLN A 179 12.78 -25.71 7.24
C GLN A 179 11.69 -25.19 8.17
N TYR A 180 11.74 -25.57 9.44
CA TYR A 180 10.75 -25.13 10.41
C TYR A 180 11.41 -24.36 11.55
N LEU A 181 10.70 -23.31 11.96
CA LEU A 181 10.98 -22.50 13.14
C LEU A 181 9.81 -22.62 14.12
N GLY A 182 10.05 -22.49 15.39
CA GLY A 182 9.01 -22.29 16.38
C GLY A 182 8.69 -20.80 16.52
N LEU A 183 7.41 -20.46 16.53
CA LEU A 183 6.96 -19.11 16.91
C LEU A 183 6.21 -19.21 18.23
N LYS A 184 6.82 -18.67 19.27
CA LYS A 184 6.30 -18.71 20.65
C LYS A 184 5.49 -17.47 20.95
N PHE A 185 4.31 -17.67 21.57
CA PHE A 185 3.48 -16.62 22.16
C PHE A 185 2.81 -17.13 23.45
N GLY A 186 2.94 -16.39 24.51
CA GLY A 186 2.50 -16.87 25.83
C GLY A 186 3.13 -18.22 26.20
N ASN A 187 2.28 -19.21 26.42
CA ASN A 187 2.70 -20.59 26.72
C ASN A 187 2.62 -21.51 25.48
N GLU A 188 2.22 -21.00 24.34
CA GLU A 188 2.05 -21.75 23.11
C GLU A 188 3.26 -21.58 22.18
N CYS A 189 3.49 -22.58 21.33
CA CYS A 189 4.48 -22.53 20.28
C CYS A 189 3.89 -23.19 19.02
N VAL A 190 3.90 -22.49 17.94
CA VAL A 190 3.44 -22.98 16.63
C VAL A 190 4.61 -23.18 15.69
N ARG A 191 4.46 -24.09 14.74
CA ARG A 191 5.44 -24.39 13.73
C ARG A 191 5.26 -23.43 12.55
N ILE A 192 6.33 -22.76 12.16
CA ILE A 192 6.38 -21.84 11.02
C ILE A 192 7.28 -22.41 9.94
N ARG A 193 6.78 -22.50 8.72
CA ARG A 193 7.58 -22.82 7.54
C ARG A 193 8.56 -21.70 7.24
N SER A 194 9.77 -22.05 6.88
CA SER A 194 10.79 -21.10 6.43
C SER A 194 11.63 -21.71 5.34
N ARG A 195 12.30 -20.87 4.55
CA ARG A 195 13.26 -21.33 3.53
C ARG A 195 14.50 -20.44 3.51
N THR A 196 15.67 -21.05 3.32
CA THR A 196 16.95 -20.37 3.14
C THR A 196 17.18 -20.10 1.67
N LEU A 197 17.59 -18.89 1.33
CA LEU A 197 17.85 -18.46 -0.04
C LEU A 197 19.35 -18.25 -0.26
N SER A 198 20.01 -19.13 -1.02
CA SER A 198 21.44 -18.99 -1.36
C SER A 198 21.70 -17.76 -2.27
N ASN A 199 20.85 -17.57 -3.26
CA ASN A 199 20.96 -16.53 -4.28
C ASN A 199 19.92 -15.40 -4.13
N GLY A 200 19.11 -15.42 -3.08
CA GLY A 200 18.09 -14.40 -2.82
C GLY A 200 18.66 -13.10 -2.29
N VAL A 201 17.91 -12.04 -2.44
CA VAL A 201 18.22 -10.71 -1.90
C VAL A 201 18.34 -10.76 -0.36
N TYR A 202 17.52 -11.57 0.28
CA TYR A 202 17.61 -11.88 1.71
C TYR A 202 18.20 -13.28 1.93
N GLY A 203 18.70 -13.56 3.13
CA GLY A 203 19.26 -14.86 3.50
C GLY A 203 18.23 -15.95 3.66
N GLY A 204 16.99 -15.61 3.93
CA GLY A 204 15.86 -16.53 4.08
C GLY A 204 14.53 -15.81 4.12
N GLN A 205 13.46 -16.59 4.08
CA GLN A 205 12.06 -16.12 4.09
C GLN A 205 11.24 -16.94 5.09
N VAL A 206 10.19 -16.31 5.59
CA VAL A 206 9.19 -16.88 6.50
C VAL A 206 7.86 -17.01 5.77
N ASN A 207 7.12 -18.09 6.03
CA ASN A 207 5.85 -18.32 5.37
C ASN A 207 4.76 -17.39 5.92
N LEU A 208 4.05 -16.73 5.02
CA LEU A 208 3.02 -15.75 5.32
C LEU A 208 1.77 -16.37 5.94
N ASP A 209 1.29 -17.50 5.42
CA ASP A 209 0.06 -18.15 5.91
C ASP A 209 0.21 -18.59 7.37
N ASP A 210 1.38 -19.15 7.72
CA ASP A 210 1.66 -19.60 9.10
C ASP A 210 1.66 -18.40 10.08
N LEU A 211 2.09 -17.22 9.61
CA LEU A 211 2.01 -15.99 10.40
C LEU A 211 0.58 -15.46 10.52
N LEU A 212 -0.24 -15.58 9.46
CA LEU A 212 -1.66 -15.22 9.48
C LEU A 212 -2.46 -16.14 10.43
N ASP A 213 -2.17 -17.43 10.42
CA ASP A 213 -2.78 -18.39 11.36
C ASP A 213 -2.38 -18.09 12.82
N THR A 214 -1.11 -17.69 13.02
CA THR A 214 -0.67 -17.20 14.33
C THR A 214 -1.41 -15.91 14.72
N ALA A 215 -1.60 -14.97 13.81
CA ALA A 215 -2.34 -13.73 14.06
C ALA A 215 -3.78 -14.00 14.51
N ILE A 216 -4.45 -15.01 13.91
CA ILE A 216 -5.78 -15.46 14.34
C ILE A 216 -5.74 -15.98 15.78
N SER A 217 -4.72 -16.78 16.11
CA SER A 217 -4.57 -17.42 17.43
C SER A 217 -4.34 -16.41 18.56
N ILE A 218 -3.66 -15.27 18.27
CA ILE A 218 -3.35 -14.24 19.26
C ILE A 218 -4.32 -13.04 19.27
N LEU A 219 -5.38 -13.08 18.43
CA LEU A 219 -6.32 -11.98 18.29
C LEU A 219 -7.04 -11.69 19.62
N PRO A 220 -6.86 -10.51 20.24
CA PRO A 220 -7.55 -10.17 21.49
C PRO A 220 -9.08 -10.13 21.33
N LYS A 221 -9.79 -10.45 22.41
CA LYS A 221 -11.28 -10.51 22.38
C LYS A 221 -11.93 -9.15 22.07
N ASP A 222 -11.27 -8.04 22.44
CA ASP A 222 -11.72 -6.67 22.19
C ASP A 222 -11.17 -6.11 20.88
N ALA A 223 -10.38 -6.91 20.14
CA ALA A 223 -9.82 -6.48 18.87
C ALA A 223 -10.92 -6.37 17.79
N TYR A 224 -10.89 -5.25 17.09
CA TYR A 224 -11.53 -5.18 15.77
C TYR A 224 -10.65 -5.87 14.71
N ALA A 225 -9.37 -5.53 14.68
CA ALA A 225 -8.40 -6.17 13.79
C ALA A 225 -7.01 -6.24 14.45
N LEU A 226 -6.13 -7.08 13.90
CA LEU A 226 -4.74 -7.22 14.32
C LEU A 226 -3.84 -7.25 13.10
N LEU A 227 -2.77 -6.45 13.14
CA LEU A 227 -1.69 -6.44 12.15
C LEU A 227 -0.39 -6.90 12.81
N ILE A 228 0.27 -7.91 12.23
CA ILE A 228 1.67 -8.22 12.55
C ILE A 228 2.56 -7.50 11.55
N LEU A 229 3.47 -6.66 12.05
CA LEU A 229 4.54 -6.07 11.25
C LEU A 229 5.79 -6.94 11.41
N VAL A 230 6.40 -7.39 10.30
CA VAL A 230 7.62 -8.20 10.33
C VAL A 230 8.73 -7.56 9.50
N ASP A 231 9.98 -7.82 9.90
CA ASP A 231 11.18 -7.34 9.20
C ASP A 231 11.78 -8.41 8.28
N PHE A 232 11.17 -9.58 8.24
CA PHE A 232 11.60 -10.71 7.42
C PHE A 232 10.95 -10.66 6.04
N ASP A 233 11.70 -11.10 5.02
CA ASP A 233 11.13 -11.37 3.71
C ASP A 233 10.15 -12.54 3.79
N LEU A 234 9.05 -12.46 3.05
CA LEU A 234 7.95 -13.41 3.12
C LEU A 234 7.76 -14.16 1.80
N TYR A 235 7.20 -15.36 1.89
CA TYR A 235 6.66 -16.14 0.78
C TYR A 235 5.33 -16.79 1.19
N GLU A 236 4.48 -17.07 0.26
CA GLU A 236 3.21 -17.78 0.46
C GLU A 236 3.32 -19.20 -0.10
N ASP A 237 3.53 -19.31 -1.41
CA ASP A 237 3.73 -20.56 -2.12
C ASP A 237 5.20 -20.85 -2.44
N GLU A 238 5.50 -22.11 -2.80
CA GLU A 238 6.88 -22.51 -3.12
C GLU A 238 7.44 -21.80 -4.35
N ASP A 239 6.59 -21.49 -5.32
CA ASP A 239 6.92 -20.82 -6.59
C ASP A 239 7.01 -19.30 -6.47
N ASP A 240 6.56 -18.71 -5.37
CA ASP A 240 6.65 -17.27 -5.14
C ASP A 240 8.09 -16.80 -4.99
N GLU A 241 8.44 -15.69 -5.65
CA GLU A 241 9.69 -15.00 -5.35
C GLU A 241 9.61 -14.33 -3.97
N PHE A 242 8.55 -13.58 -3.71
CA PHE A 242 8.22 -12.98 -2.42
C PHE A 242 6.79 -12.46 -2.38
N VAL A 243 6.31 -12.19 -1.17
CA VAL A 243 5.08 -11.42 -0.91
C VAL A 243 5.35 -10.32 0.11
N CYS A 244 4.65 -9.18 0.00
CA CYS A 244 4.85 -8.04 0.90
C CYS A 244 3.89 -8.03 2.09
N GLY A 245 2.75 -8.68 1.97
CA GLY A 245 1.73 -8.77 2.99
C GLY A 245 0.43 -9.33 2.45
N ARG A 246 -0.46 -9.65 3.34
CA ARG A 246 -1.81 -10.11 3.06
C ARG A 246 -2.71 -9.92 4.27
N ALA A 247 -4.00 -9.80 4.03
CA ALA A 247 -5.03 -9.83 5.06
C ALA A 247 -6.00 -11.01 4.87
N TYR A 248 -6.33 -11.67 5.96
CA TYR A 248 -7.52 -12.50 6.06
C TYR A 248 -8.67 -11.65 6.61
N GLY A 249 -9.29 -10.86 5.71
CA GLY A 249 -10.29 -9.86 6.08
C GLY A 249 -11.43 -10.40 6.93
N GLY A 250 -11.96 -11.58 6.59
CA GLY A 250 -12.99 -12.27 7.36
C GLY A 250 -12.53 -12.63 8.78
N SER A 251 -11.27 -12.98 8.98
CA SER A 251 -10.64 -13.27 10.27
C SER A 251 -10.12 -12.02 10.98
N ARG A 252 -10.13 -10.87 10.33
CA ARG A 252 -9.69 -9.56 10.87
C ARG A 252 -8.22 -9.50 11.25
N VAL A 253 -7.38 -10.20 10.50
CA VAL A 253 -5.94 -10.24 10.71
C VAL A 253 -5.18 -9.90 9.44
N ALA A 254 -4.03 -9.28 9.60
CA ALA A 254 -3.13 -8.95 8.51
C ALA A 254 -1.67 -9.14 8.94
N VAL A 255 -0.81 -9.41 7.97
CA VAL A 255 0.65 -9.45 8.13
C VAL A 255 1.26 -8.58 7.04
N VAL A 256 2.21 -7.73 7.40
CA VAL A 256 2.96 -6.87 6.47
C VAL A 256 4.44 -6.99 6.75
N SER A 257 5.23 -7.20 5.69
CA SER A 257 6.68 -7.19 5.76
C SER A 257 7.24 -5.81 5.38
N SER A 258 8.19 -5.32 6.16
CA SER A 258 8.97 -4.13 5.82
C SER A 258 10.07 -4.42 4.78
N ALA A 259 10.49 -5.67 4.62
CA ALA A 259 11.70 -6.08 3.92
C ALA A 259 11.79 -5.54 2.48
N ARG A 260 10.84 -5.89 1.62
CA ARG A 260 10.89 -5.54 0.18
C ARG A 260 10.66 -4.05 -0.10
N TYR A 261 10.17 -3.29 0.88
CA TYR A 261 9.99 -1.83 0.79
C TYR A 261 11.28 -1.04 1.04
N ASN A 262 12.36 -1.72 1.42
CA ASN A 262 13.67 -1.09 1.62
C ASN A 262 14.13 -0.39 0.33
N PRO A 263 14.33 0.95 0.33
CA PRO A 263 14.68 1.69 -0.90
C PRO A 263 15.99 1.29 -1.55
N ARG A 264 16.89 0.61 -0.83
CA ARG A 264 18.11 0.03 -1.42
C ARG A 264 17.82 -1.04 -2.45
N LEU A 265 16.63 -1.62 -2.42
CA LEU A 265 16.17 -2.64 -3.36
C LEU A 265 15.51 -2.05 -4.60
N ASP A 266 15.35 -0.74 -4.70
CA ASP A 266 14.63 -0.11 -5.81
C ASP A 266 15.24 -0.43 -7.17
N ILE A 267 16.57 -0.34 -7.29
CA ILE A 267 17.26 -0.64 -8.55
C ILE A 267 17.08 -2.11 -8.97
N PRO A 268 17.41 -3.12 -8.12
CA PRO A 268 17.20 -4.51 -8.51
C PRO A 268 15.73 -4.88 -8.69
N GLN A 269 14.81 -4.22 -8.01
CA GLN A 269 13.36 -4.40 -8.15
C GLN A 269 12.74 -3.59 -9.30
N GLY A 270 13.53 -2.79 -10.02
CA GLY A 270 13.06 -1.99 -11.15
C GLY A 270 12.19 -0.80 -10.77
N VAL A 271 12.21 -0.37 -9.52
CA VAL A 271 11.44 0.80 -9.05
C VAL A 271 12.08 2.08 -9.57
N GLU A 272 11.32 2.85 -10.32
CA GLU A 272 11.72 4.16 -10.82
C GLU A 272 11.18 5.25 -9.87
N ARG A 273 12.02 5.69 -8.92
CA ARG A 273 11.64 6.69 -7.90
C ARG A 273 11.15 8.00 -8.50
N LEU A 274 11.76 8.44 -9.60
CA LEU A 274 11.41 9.69 -10.27
C LEU A 274 9.92 9.76 -10.67
N HIS A 275 9.31 8.60 -10.92
CA HIS A 275 7.91 8.46 -11.30
C HIS A 275 7.11 7.61 -10.29
N ALA A 276 7.58 7.52 -9.05
CA ALA A 276 6.77 7.07 -7.92
C ALA A 276 5.69 8.13 -7.59
N TRP A 277 4.70 7.76 -6.80
CA TRP A 277 3.72 8.73 -6.31
C TRP A 277 4.45 9.90 -5.59
N PRO A 278 4.07 11.17 -5.82
CA PRO A 278 2.90 11.68 -6.56
C PRO A 278 3.14 11.88 -8.07
N ALA A 279 4.36 11.68 -8.56
CA ALA A 279 4.75 11.94 -9.95
C ALA A 279 4.39 10.80 -10.93
N SER A 280 3.73 9.75 -10.46
CA SER A 280 3.36 8.57 -11.26
C SER A 280 2.47 8.88 -12.46
N HIS A 281 1.61 9.89 -12.36
CA HIS A 281 0.73 10.34 -13.43
C HIS A 281 1.38 11.39 -14.36
N CYS A 282 2.70 11.50 -14.40
CA CYS A 282 3.41 12.40 -15.31
C CYS A 282 3.15 12.01 -16.78
N GLU A 283 2.62 12.94 -17.59
CA GLU A 283 2.25 12.71 -18.99
C GLU A 283 3.45 12.25 -19.85
N LYS A 284 4.62 12.83 -19.65
CA LYS A 284 5.84 12.46 -20.37
C LYS A 284 6.26 11.02 -20.07
N TYR A 285 6.13 10.60 -18.81
CA TYR A 285 6.40 9.22 -18.39
C TYR A 285 5.42 8.25 -19.03
N LEU A 286 4.12 8.54 -18.96
CA LEU A 286 3.08 7.67 -19.52
C LEU A 286 3.22 7.51 -21.04
N SER A 287 3.54 8.59 -21.75
CA SER A 287 3.78 8.57 -23.19
C SER A 287 5.01 7.72 -23.56
N ALA A 288 6.08 7.82 -22.76
CA ALA A 288 7.29 7.02 -22.98
C ALA A 288 7.04 5.52 -22.73
N CYS A 289 6.28 5.15 -21.68
CA CYS A 289 5.91 3.78 -21.40
C CYS A 289 5.05 3.17 -22.52
N SER A 290 4.12 3.95 -23.09
CA SER A 290 3.23 3.48 -24.14
C SER A 290 3.94 3.33 -25.51
N SER A 291 5.03 4.06 -25.78
CA SER A 291 5.77 4.01 -27.04
C SER A 291 6.72 2.82 -27.16
N THR A 292 6.99 2.11 -26.09
CA THR A 292 7.88 0.95 -26.05
C THR A 292 7.22 -0.38 -26.40
N GLU A 293 5.90 -0.42 -26.64
CA GLU A 293 5.24 -1.64 -27.10
C GLU A 293 5.63 -1.96 -28.57
N PRO A 294 6.02 -3.23 -28.88
CA PRO A 294 6.15 -3.65 -30.26
C PRO A 294 4.78 -3.55 -30.93
N SER A 295 4.68 -2.75 -32.01
CA SER A 295 3.46 -2.51 -32.75
C SER A 295 2.80 -3.85 -33.13
N ALA A 296 1.79 -4.26 -32.36
CA ALA A 296 0.90 -5.32 -32.76
C ALA A 296 0.30 -4.92 -34.12
N LYS A 297 0.50 -5.77 -35.14
CA LYS A 297 0.10 -5.57 -36.52
C LYS A 297 -1.28 -4.92 -36.62
N ARG A 298 -1.30 -3.66 -37.00
CA ARG A 298 -2.48 -2.85 -37.24
C ARG A 298 -3.41 -3.58 -38.22
N ARG A 299 -4.45 -4.23 -37.70
CA ARG A 299 -5.53 -4.74 -38.52
C ARG A 299 -6.19 -3.55 -39.23
N LYS A 300 -5.97 -3.45 -40.56
CA LYS A 300 -6.74 -2.57 -41.43
C LYS A 300 -8.22 -2.99 -41.36
N GLY A 301 -9.03 -2.17 -40.71
CA GLY A 301 -10.48 -2.39 -40.70
C GLY A 301 -11.17 -1.26 -39.90
N SER A 302 -11.91 -0.43 -40.65
CA SER A 302 -12.84 0.63 -40.26
C SER A 302 -12.24 1.94 -39.72
N GLN A 303 -12.31 2.96 -40.57
CA GLN A 303 -12.31 4.37 -40.18
C GLN A 303 -13.55 4.65 -39.31
N ALA A 304 -13.40 4.55 -38.01
CA ALA A 304 -14.27 5.24 -37.08
C ALA A 304 -13.68 6.62 -36.86
N ASN A 305 -14.42 7.67 -37.21
CA ASN A 305 -14.10 9.05 -36.90
C ASN A 305 -13.82 9.21 -35.40
N SER A 306 -12.58 9.08 -35.00
CA SER A 306 -12.11 9.57 -33.72
C SER A 306 -12.04 11.11 -33.81
N ARG A 307 -13.15 11.78 -33.50
CA ARG A 307 -13.06 13.14 -33.01
C ARG A 307 -12.17 13.06 -31.76
N GLY A 308 -10.94 13.53 -31.91
CA GLY A 308 -9.98 13.63 -30.84
C GLY A 308 -10.64 14.33 -29.65
N SER A 309 -10.74 13.63 -28.55
CA SER A 309 -10.86 14.28 -27.25
C SER A 309 -9.62 15.17 -27.16
N GLN A 310 -9.81 16.47 -27.35
CA GLN A 310 -8.79 17.46 -27.06
C GLN A 310 -8.50 17.27 -25.58
N ASN A 311 -7.37 16.61 -25.26
CA ASN A 311 -6.76 16.73 -23.94
C ASN A 311 -6.58 18.22 -23.69
N SER A 312 -7.46 18.81 -22.90
CA SER A 312 -7.29 20.16 -22.41
C SER A 312 -6.04 20.13 -21.53
N THR A 313 -4.90 20.49 -22.12
CA THR A 313 -3.66 20.82 -21.42
C THR A 313 -3.84 22.18 -20.72
N SER A 314 -4.93 22.33 -19.95
CA SER A 314 -5.04 23.41 -19.00
C SER A 314 -4.06 23.14 -17.87
N GLU A 315 -3.33 24.14 -17.43
CA GLU A 315 -2.61 24.10 -16.16
C GLU A 315 -3.63 23.85 -15.06
N LEU A 316 -3.96 22.57 -14.81
CA LEU A 316 -4.90 22.17 -13.77
C LEU A 316 -4.25 22.45 -12.43
N ASN A 317 -4.83 23.36 -11.67
CA ASN A 317 -4.53 23.51 -10.24
C ASN A 317 -5.24 22.40 -9.48
N GLY A 318 -4.70 21.97 -8.35
CA GLY A 318 -5.37 20.99 -7.52
C GLY A 318 -4.40 20.09 -6.74
N PRO A 319 -4.94 19.27 -5.82
CA PRO A 319 -4.16 18.56 -4.82
C PRO A 319 -3.03 17.67 -5.38
N VAL A 320 -3.26 16.95 -6.49
CA VAL A 320 -2.21 16.11 -7.10
C VAL A 320 -1.09 16.97 -7.68
N LYS A 321 -1.42 18.08 -8.36
CA LYS A 321 -0.41 18.98 -8.94
C LYS A 321 0.41 19.67 -7.86
N ASP A 322 -0.23 20.08 -6.77
CA ASP A 322 0.44 20.70 -5.63
C ASP A 322 1.41 19.73 -4.97
N ALA A 323 1.00 18.47 -4.80
CA ALA A 323 1.87 17.39 -4.31
C ALA A 323 3.07 17.15 -5.23
N VAL A 324 2.87 17.12 -6.56
CA VAL A 324 3.95 16.99 -7.56
C VAL A 324 4.88 18.19 -7.51
N SER A 325 4.37 19.39 -7.30
CA SER A 325 5.17 20.62 -7.22
C SER A 325 6.13 20.58 -6.03
N VAL A 326 5.66 20.14 -4.85
CA VAL A 326 6.51 19.94 -3.68
C VAL A 326 7.53 18.83 -3.95
N TYR A 327 7.10 17.68 -4.46
CA TYR A 327 7.98 16.56 -4.78
C TYR A 327 9.18 16.99 -5.65
N ARG A 328 8.94 17.83 -6.64
CA ARG A 328 9.99 18.37 -7.55
C ARG A 328 10.97 19.32 -6.87
N SER A 329 10.55 20.01 -5.81
CA SER A 329 11.40 20.96 -5.08
C SER A 329 12.28 20.31 -4.04
N LEU A 330 12.03 19.04 -3.73
CA LEU A 330 12.81 18.30 -2.73
C LEU A 330 14.20 17.92 -3.28
N PRO A 331 15.22 17.81 -2.40
CA PRO A 331 16.52 17.27 -2.78
C PRO A 331 16.39 15.81 -3.24
N GLU A 332 17.35 15.29 -3.99
CA GLU A 332 17.35 13.88 -4.39
C GLU A 332 17.28 12.96 -3.16
N VAL A 333 16.45 11.93 -3.23
CA VAL A 333 16.21 11.01 -2.08
C VAL A 333 17.49 10.29 -1.63
N ASP A 334 18.40 10.03 -2.58
CA ASP A 334 19.69 9.38 -2.30
C ASP A 334 20.70 10.28 -1.58
N SER A 335 20.37 11.57 -1.43
CA SER A 335 21.26 12.54 -0.78
C SER A 335 21.42 12.31 0.73
N SER A 336 20.50 11.53 1.37
CA SER A 336 20.54 11.33 2.82
C SER A 336 19.95 9.99 3.25
N PRO A 337 20.60 9.23 4.16
CA PRO A 337 20.01 8.04 4.78
C PRO A 337 18.67 8.29 5.45
N SER A 338 18.45 9.47 6.04
CA SER A 338 17.19 9.83 6.68
C SER A 338 16.04 9.97 5.68
N LEU A 339 16.28 10.48 4.48
CA LEU A 339 15.29 10.55 3.40
C LEU A 339 14.90 9.16 2.91
N LEU A 340 15.88 8.26 2.80
CA LEU A 340 15.63 6.86 2.46
C LEU A 340 14.81 6.15 3.54
N SER A 341 15.16 6.34 4.82
CA SER A 341 14.41 5.78 5.95
C SER A 341 12.96 6.28 5.96
N ALA A 342 12.74 7.57 5.71
CA ALA A 342 11.40 8.15 5.64
C ALA A 342 10.58 7.62 4.44
N LEU A 343 11.22 7.40 3.29
CA LEU A 343 10.57 6.76 2.15
C LEU A 343 10.17 5.31 2.48
N TRP A 344 11.06 4.57 3.15
CA TRP A 344 10.78 3.22 3.62
C TRP A 344 9.56 3.19 4.56
N LEU A 345 9.56 4.05 5.58
CA LEU A 345 8.44 4.20 6.49
C LEU A 345 7.13 4.49 5.73
N GLY A 346 7.15 5.42 4.79
CA GLY A 346 5.96 5.79 4.01
C GLY A 346 5.36 4.61 3.24
N ARG A 347 6.19 3.78 2.60
CA ARG A 347 5.77 2.58 1.88
C ARG A 347 5.13 1.56 2.83
N VAL A 348 5.78 1.28 3.96
CA VAL A 348 5.24 0.35 4.97
C VAL A 348 3.93 0.87 5.57
N CYS A 349 3.83 2.16 5.88
CA CYS A 349 2.61 2.78 6.38
C CYS A 349 1.44 2.62 5.40
N ARG A 350 1.69 2.86 4.10
CA ARG A 350 0.66 2.69 3.06
C ARG A 350 0.18 1.25 2.98
N THR A 351 1.09 0.28 2.90
CA THR A 351 0.72 -1.14 2.83
C THR A 351 0.04 -1.60 4.11
N ALA A 352 0.51 -1.20 5.29
CA ALA A 352 -0.14 -1.50 6.56
C ALA A 352 -1.58 -0.99 6.60
N SER A 353 -1.83 0.21 6.07
CA SER A 353 -3.19 0.74 5.98
C SER A 353 -4.03 0.05 4.88
N HIS A 354 -3.42 -0.43 3.80
CA HIS A 354 -4.07 -1.22 2.77
C HIS A 354 -4.56 -2.57 3.33
N GLU A 355 -3.67 -3.35 3.92
CA GLU A 355 -4.01 -4.67 4.46
C GLU A 355 -5.04 -4.60 5.59
N LEU A 356 -4.94 -3.61 6.47
CA LEU A 356 -6.00 -3.36 7.44
C LEU A 356 -7.32 -2.95 6.78
N GLY A 357 -7.29 -2.26 5.65
CA GLY A 357 -8.49 -1.93 4.87
C GLY A 357 -9.29 -3.17 4.49
N HIS A 358 -8.63 -4.26 4.13
CA HIS A 358 -9.27 -5.55 3.87
C HIS A 358 -9.93 -6.14 5.12
N CYS A 359 -9.39 -5.89 6.31
CA CYS A 359 -10.05 -6.28 7.57
C CYS A 359 -11.37 -5.52 7.79
N PHE A 360 -11.53 -4.34 7.20
CA PHE A 360 -12.79 -3.59 7.16
C PHE A 360 -13.74 -4.05 6.02
N GLY A 361 -13.37 -5.09 5.29
CA GLY A 361 -14.13 -5.61 4.15
C GLY A 361 -14.05 -4.73 2.90
N ILE A 362 -13.08 -3.83 2.82
CA ILE A 362 -12.84 -3.00 1.65
C ILE A 362 -12.07 -3.84 0.62
N ALA A 363 -12.64 -4.05 -0.56
CA ALA A 363 -11.98 -4.72 -1.68
C ALA A 363 -11.02 -3.77 -2.42
N HIS A 364 -10.23 -4.30 -3.34
CA HIS A 364 -9.37 -3.45 -4.17
C HIS A 364 -10.18 -2.41 -4.96
N CYS A 365 -9.63 -1.21 -5.04
CA CYS A 365 -10.28 -0.07 -5.70
C CYS A 365 -10.02 -0.06 -7.19
N VAL A 366 -11.11 -0.04 -7.98
CA VAL A 366 -11.05 0.08 -9.45
C VAL A 366 -11.58 1.44 -9.96
N TYR A 367 -12.00 2.34 -9.08
CA TYR A 367 -12.60 3.61 -9.45
C TYR A 367 -11.58 4.72 -9.69
N TYR A 368 -10.55 4.79 -8.86
CA TYR A 368 -9.53 5.85 -8.81
C TYR A 368 -8.18 5.28 -8.40
N ALA A 369 -7.11 5.99 -8.69
CA ALA A 369 -5.85 5.76 -8.00
C ALA A 369 -6.08 6.00 -6.50
N CYS A 370 -5.88 4.97 -5.71
CA CYS A 370 -6.31 4.87 -4.32
C CYS A 370 -5.35 3.99 -3.53
N SER A 371 -5.22 4.24 -2.24
CA SER A 371 -4.46 3.36 -1.35
C SER A 371 -4.97 1.91 -1.35
N MET A 372 -6.26 1.69 -1.68
CA MET A 372 -6.85 0.35 -1.82
C MET A 372 -6.75 -0.24 -3.24
N GLN A 373 -6.03 0.37 -4.17
CA GLN A 373 -5.78 -0.26 -5.47
C GLN A 373 -4.90 -1.49 -5.29
N GLY A 374 -5.26 -2.63 -5.93
CA GLY A 374 -4.43 -3.82 -5.95
C GLY A 374 -3.12 -3.60 -6.72
N THR A 375 -2.06 -4.29 -6.31
CA THR A 375 -0.75 -4.32 -6.99
C THR A 375 -0.14 -5.71 -6.90
N ALA A 376 0.53 -6.14 -7.96
CA ALA A 376 1.23 -7.41 -8.01
C ALA A 376 2.77 -7.25 -8.00
N SER A 377 3.26 -6.02 -7.95
CA SER A 377 4.71 -5.73 -7.91
C SER A 377 5.06 -4.49 -7.09
N ILE A 378 6.30 -4.42 -6.59
CA ILE A 378 6.82 -3.22 -5.92
C ILE A 378 6.82 -2.00 -6.83
N CYS A 379 6.97 -2.18 -8.15
CA CYS A 379 6.89 -1.08 -9.11
C CYS A 379 5.49 -0.48 -9.19
N GLU A 380 4.46 -1.31 -9.17
CA GLU A 380 3.07 -0.86 -9.13
C GLU A 380 2.77 -0.17 -7.80
N ASP A 381 3.18 -0.81 -6.71
CA ASP A 381 3.02 -0.29 -5.36
C ASP A 381 3.66 1.10 -5.18
N ALA A 382 4.88 1.32 -5.69
CA ALA A 382 5.55 2.62 -5.61
C ALA A 382 4.78 3.78 -6.27
N ARG A 383 3.87 3.48 -7.20
CA ARG A 383 3.03 4.46 -7.91
C ARG A 383 1.69 4.74 -7.23
N GLN A 384 1.33 3.97 -6.20
CA GLN A 384 0.07 4.15 -5.48
C GLN A 384 0.07 5.37 -4.57
N PRO A 385 -1.05 6.10 -4.48
CA PRO A 385 -1.21 7.19 -3.52
C PRO A 385 -1.45 6.65 -2.09
N PRO A 386 -1.13 7.46 -1.06
CA PRO A 386 -1.40 7.11 0.34
C PRO A 386 -2.83 7.48 0.80
N TYR A 387 -3.66 8.05 -0.05
CA TYR A 387 -5.02 8.47 0.29
C TYR A 387 -6.08 7.47 -0.19
N LEU A 388 -7.24 7.51 0.45
CA LEU A 388 -8.44 6.82 0.00
C LEU A 388 -9.22 7.69 -0.99
N CYS A 389 -9.75 7.10 -2.04
CA CYS A 389 -10.67 7.74 -2.95
C CYS A 389 -12.03 8.00 -2.27
N PRO A 390 -12.93 8.82 -2.85
CA PRO A 390 -14.23 9.10 -2.25
C PRO A 390 -15.06 7.86 -1.92
N VAL A 391 -14.99 6.81 -2.73
CA VAL A 391 -15.73 5.55 -2.50
C VAL A 391 -15.23 4.84 -1.25
N ASP A 392 -13.92 4.67 -1.13
CA ASP A 392 -13.32 3.93 -0.01
C ASP A 392 -13.25 4.79 1.26
N LEU A 393 -13.13 6.11 1.10
CA LEU A 393 -13.27 7.04 2.21
C LEU A 393 -14.67 6.95 2.83
N ALA A 394 -15.74 6.89 2.02
CA ALA A 394 -17.10 6.72 2.52
C ALA A 394 -17.25 5.44 3.35
N LYS A 395 -16.69 4.32 2.90
CA LYS A 395 -16.68 3.05 3.64
C LYS A 395 -15.97 3.19 4.98
N LEU A 396 -14.77 3.82 4.97
CA LEU A 396 -13.97 3.99 6.18
C LEU A 396 -14.65 4.92 7.19
N LEU A 397 -15.14 6.09 6.77
CA LEU A 397 -15.86 7.03 7.66
C LEU A 397 -17.08 6.37 8.31
N CYS A 398 -17.81 5.55 7.53
CA CYS A 398 -18.93 4.77 8.07
C CYS A 398 -18.47 3.74 9.12
N ALA A 399 -17.34 3.06 8.89
CA ALA A 399 -16.82 2.05 9.81
C ALA A 399 -16.27 2.65 11.10
N THR A 400 -15.55 3.77 11.01
CA THR A 400 -14.87 4.41 12.14
C THR A 400 -15.73 5.43 12.88
N SER A 401 -16.88 5.80 12.32
CA SER A 401 -17.79 6.83 12.87
C SER A 401 -17.10 8.17 13.14
N THR A 402 -16.15 8.56 12.28
CA THR A 402 -15.40 9.81 12.35
C THR A 402 -15.74 10.72 11.16
N SER A 403 -15.39 12.01 11.24
CA SER A 403 -15.52 12.92 10.12
C SER A 403 -14.30 12.91 9.21
N ALA A 404 -14.48 13.21 7.94
CA ALA A 404 -13.40 13.35 6.98
C ALA A 404 -12.41 14.44 7.38
N SER A 405 -12.92 15.58 7.87
CA SER A 405 -12.09 16.71 8.32
C SER A 405 -11.16 16.31 9.47
N GLN A 406 -11.69 15.65 10.52
CA GLN A 406 -10.89 15.17 11.65
C GLN A 406 -9.82 14.18 11.22
N ARG A 407 -10.18 13.24 10.33
CA ARG A 407 -9.23 12.26 9.79
C ARG A 407 -8.11 12.93 8.98
N TYR A 408 -8.44 13.86 8.08
CA TYR A 408 -7.42 14.56 7.31
C TYR A 408 -6.54 15.44 8.19
N GLN A 409 -7.10 16.08 9.21
CA GLN A 409 -6.33 16.86 10.17
C GLN A 409 -5.34 15.96 10.94
N ALA A 410 -5.77 14.79 11.42
CA ALA A 410 -4.89 13.85 12.11
C ALA A 410 -3.76 13.33 11.22
N LEU A 411 -4.04 13.04 9.95
CA LEU A 411 -3.01 12.64 8.97
C LEU A 411 -2.02 13.78 8.68
N LEU A 412 -2.51 15.02 8.59
CA LEU A 412 -1.66 16.18 8.39
C LEU A 412 -0.73 16.40 9.58
N GLU A 413 -1.25 16.35 10.80
CA GLU A 413 -0.48 16.45 12.04
C GLU A 413 0.58 15.34 12.14
N PHE A 414 0.25 14.11 11.72
CA PHE A 414 1.23 13.04 11.64
C PHE A 414 2.37 13.39 10.68
N CYS A 415 2.06 13.81 9.46
CA CYS A 415 3.07 14.17 8.47
C CYS A 415 3.97 15.32 8.95
N GLU A 416 3.41 16.31 9.65
CA GLU A 416 4.16 17.49 10.14
C GLU A 416 5.00 17.18 11.37
N ARG A 417 4.49 16.36 12.30
CA ARG A 417 5.18 16.03 13.56
C ARG A 417 6.51 15.32 13.36
N LEU A 418 6.61 14.47 12.39
CA LEU A 418 7.83 13.71 12.09
C LEU A 418 8.92 14.55 11.43
N GLY A 419 8.69 15.85 11.19
CA GLY A 419 9.61 16.68 10.42
C GLY A 419 9.78 16.19 8.98
N ASN A 420 8.88 15.33 8.52
CA ASN A 420 8.94 14.64 7.24
C ASN A 420 8.38 15.49 6.09
N ILE A 421 8.11 16.77 6.33
CA ILE A 421 7.58 17.66 5.30
C ILE A 421 8.56 17.82 4.13
N ASP A 422 9.85 17.62 4.39
CA ASP A 422 10.91 17.66 3.40
C ASP A 422 11.23 16.27 2.82
N THR A 423 10.34 15.30 2.98
CA THR A 423 10.52 13.93 2.49
C THR A 423 9.63 13.62 1.30
N HIS A 424 10.07 12.69 0.45
CA HIS A 424 9.44 12.38 -0.82
C HIS A 424 8.09 11.66 -0.72
N PHE A 425 7.70 11.21 0.45
CA PHE A 425 6.40 10.57 0.68
C PHE A 425 5.46 11.48 1.51
N PHE A 426 5.89 11.88 2.70
CA PHE A 426 5.02 12.62 3.62
C PHE A 426 4.87 14.10 3.27
N GLY A 427 5.88 14.75 2.69
CA GLY A 427 5.79 16.14 2.24
C GLY A 427 4.74 16.36 1.16
N PRO A 428 4.80 15.62 0.04
CA PRO A 428 3.74 15.64 -0.97
C PRO A 428 2.37 15.24 -0.41
N PHE A 429 2.30 14.27 0.52
CA PHE A 429 1.04 13.87 1.12
C PHE A 429 0.44 14.97 2.01
N ALA A 430 1.23 15.61 2.84
CA ALA A 430 0.81 16.77 3.62
C ALA A 430 0.27 17.89 2.72
N THR A 431 0.96 18.14 1.61
CA THR A 431 0.55 19.17 0.64
C THR A 431 -0.75 18.80 -0.05
N TRP A 432 -0.92 17.55 -0.47
CA TRP A 432 -2.19 17.07 -1.03
C TRP A 432 -3.34 17.26 -0.03
N ILE A 433 -3.14 16.91 1.26
CA ILE A 433 -4.14 17.08 2.31
C ILE A 433 -4.49 18.55 2.51
N ARG A 434 -3.49 19.45 2.61
CA ARG A 434 -3.73 20.91 2.77
C ARG A 434 -4.53 21.48 1.61
N SER A 435 -4.14 21.14 0.38
CA SER A 435 -4.84 21.58 -0.82
C SER A 435 -6.29 21.08 -0.80
N ARG A 436 -6.53 19.82 -0.43
CA ARG A 436 -7.88 19.26 -0.32
C ARG A 436 -8.72 19.94 0.76
N LEU A 437 -8.14 20.19 1.94
CA LEU A 437 -8.80 20.93 3.02
C LEU A 437 -9.12 22.39 2.61
N GLY A 438 -8.24 23.03 1.83
CA GLY A 438 -8.46 24.37 1.29
C GLY A 438 -9.65 24.42 0.34
N GLN A 439 -9.70 23.53 -0.66
CA GLN A 439 -10.84 23.45 -1.60
C GLN A 439 -12.19 23.35 -0.89
N ILE A 440 -12.25 22.63 0.23
CA ILE A 440 -13.49 22.42 0.98
C ILE A 440 -13.88 23.66 1.78
N LYS A 441 -12.93 24.36 2.40
CA LYS A 441 -13.19 25.62 3.10
C LYS A 441 -13.75 26.68 2.15
N ASP A 442 -13.26 26.74 0.93
CA ASP A 442 -13.71 27.68 -0.10
C ASP A 442 -15.11 27.33 -0.64
N SER A 443 -15.63 26.11 -0.36
CA SER A 443 -16.94 25.62 -0.80
C SER A 443 -18.03 25.74 0.27
N ILE A 444 -17.70 26.11 1.51
CA ILE A 444 -18.62 26.32 2.64
C ILE A 444 -19.03 27.78 2.73
#